data_a396d035601c514e960e0a0019cdd9fd
#
_entry.id   a396d035601c514e960e0a0019cdd9fd
#
_cell.length_a   1.000
_cell.length_b   1.000
_cell.length_c   1.000
_cell.angle_alpha   90.00
_cell.angle_beta   90.00
_cell.angle_gamma   90.00
#
_symmetry.space_group_name_H-M   'P 1'
#
loop_
_entity.id
_entity.type
_entity.pdbx_description
1 polymer ?
#
loop_
_entity_poly.entity_id
_entity_poly.type
_entity_poly.pdbx_seq_one_letter_code
_entity_poly.pdbx_strand_id
1 'polypeptide(L)'
;MASISQKVTFEEISKEAEIVSLKVLGGFHPTSKDKLPKKYQTLLLLGPDEPHFWHQFKLSPEMQDRQNDPMDRWSVRVIGELAEKLHADPVFPFSGPPYAPFFQWAVQSGRAHISPIKLLVHNEAGLFVSFRGALAFKHKIELPPPLPSPCSECSAPCRSACPVAAFDGESYDAHSCRAHVSMIDSKGCLKNGCAARRACPLSKLLERAPEQSAFHMRAFLPGTS
;
A
#
# COMPACT_ATOMS: atom_id res chain seq x y z
N MET A 1 19.30 6.96 -37.22
CA MET A 1 19.97 6.61 -35.95
C MET A 1 18.92 6.27 -34.96
N ALA A 2 18.76 4.97 -34.65
CA ALA A 2 17.80 4.52 -33.60
C ALA A 2 18.37 4.97 -32.26
N SER A 3 17.68 5.87 -31.56
CA SER A 3 17.95 6.19 -30.17
C SER A 3 17.84 4.88 -29.37
N ILE A 4 18.94 4.43 -28.80
CA ILE A 4 18.93 3.38 -27.79
C ILE A 4 18.20 4.00 -26.60
N SER A 5 16.87 3.76 -26.51
CA SER A 5 16.11 4.11 -25.32
C SER A 5 16.74 3.36 -24.16
N GLN A 6 17.50 4.06 -23.34
CA GLN A 6 18.13 3.49 -22.15
C GLN A 6 17.01 2.96 -21.26
N LYS A 7 16.98 1.65 -21.04
CA LYS A 7 15.98 1.02 -20.19
C LYS A 7 16.23 1.49 -18.76
N VAL A 8 15.21 2.09 -18.15
CA VAL A 8 15.28 2.52 -16.74
C VAL A 8 15.52 1.34 -15.81
N THR A 9 16.35 1.53 -14.81
CA THR A 9 16.70 0.55 -13.78
C THR A 9 15.73 0.61 -12.59
N PHE A 10 15.73 -0.41 -11.74
CA PHE A 10 14.94 -0.43 -10.51
C PHE A 10 15.34 0.74 -9.57
N GLU A 11 16.62 1.03 -9.46
CA GLU A 11 17.17 2.10 -8.62
C GLU A 11 16.74 3.50 -9.11
N GLU A 12 16.75 3.72 -10.42
CA GLU A 12 16.28 4.99 -11.01
C GLU A 12 14.78 5.17 -10.75
N ILE A 13 13.98 4.13 -10.95
CA ILE A 13 12.54 4.17 -10.67
C ILE A 13 12.25 4.42 -9.19
N SER A 14 13.01 3.78 -8.29
CA SER A 14 12.87 3.96 -6.85
C SER A 14 13.16 5.41 -6.44
N LYS A 15 14.23 6.01 -6.95
CA LYS A 15 14.56 7.42 -6.70
C LYS A 15 13.46 8.37 -7.20
N GLU A 16 12.93 8.13 -8.40
CA GLU A 16 11.86 8.95 -8.96
C GLU A 16 10.56 8.83 -8.16
N ALA A 17 10.26 7.64 -7.62
CA ALA A 17 9.13 7.44 -6.72
C ALA A 17 9.31 8.20 -5.39
N GLU A 18 10.52 8.18 -4.81
CA GLU A 18 10.84 8.90 -3.56
C GLU A 18 10.67 10.42 -3.70
N ILE A 19 11.02 10.99 -4.85
CA ILE A 19 10.83 12.43 -5.14
C ILE A 19 9.35 12.85 -4.97
N VAL A 20 8.43 11.96 -5.28
CA VAL A 20 6.98 12.20 -5.16
C VAL A 20 6.38 11.56 -3.92
N SER A 21 7.19 11.26 -2.90
CA SER A 21 6.80 10.66 -1.63
C SER A 21 6.11 9.30 -1.76
N LEU A 22 6.49 8.54 -2.78
CA LEU A 22 6.12 7.14 -2.97
C LEU A 22 7.36 6.26 -2.86
N LYS A 23 7.12 4.99 -2.51
CA LYS A 23 8.16 3.96 -2.44
C LYS A 23 7.76 2.76 -3.27
N VAL A 24 8.73 2.12 -3.95
CA VAL A 24 8.52 0.83 -4.58
C VAL A 24 8.50 -0.24 -3.47
N LEU A 25 7.31 -0.76 -3.18
CA LEU A 25 7.06 -1.75 -2.13
C LEU A 25 7.04 -3.20 -2.66
N GLY A 26 7.62 -3.42 -3.83
CA GLY A 26 7.75 -4.73 -4.43
C GLY A 26 7.51 -4.71 -5.93
N GLY A 27 7.87 -5.80 -6.57
CA GLY A 27 7.66 -5.96 -8.00
C GLY A 27 7.77 -7.41 -8.40
N PHE A 28 7.24 -7.74 -9.57
CA PHE A 28 7.31 -9.08 -10.13
C PHE A 28 7.23 -9.05 -11.66
N HIS A 29 7.55 -10.17 -12.30
CA HIS A 29 7.38 -10.35 -13.73
C HIS A 29 6.05 -11.06 -14.00
N PRO A 30 5.06 -10.35 -14.60
CA PRO A 30 3.73 -10.89 -14.80
C PRO A 30 3.71 -12.13 -15.70
N THR A 31 2.82 -13.05 -15.38
CA THR A 31 2.49 -14.22 -16.16
C THR A 31 1.05 -14.13 -16.71
N SER A 32 0.61 -15.12 -17.45
CA SER A 32 -0.78 -15.17 -17.93
C SER A 32 -1.84 -15.27 -16.82
N LYS A 33 -1.43 -15.62 -15.58
CA LYS A 33 -2.33 -15.76 -14.42
C LYS A 33 -2.64 -14.40 -13.75
N ASP A 34 -1.85 -13.36 -14.01
CA ASP A 34 -1.89 -12.11 -13.29
C ASP A 34 -2.92 -11.10 -13.82
N LYS A 35 -3.72 -11.50 -14.82
CA LYS A 35 -4.78 -10.67 -15.42
C LYS A 35 -4.29 -9.33 -15.98
N LEU A 36 -3.02 -9.27 -16.36
CA LEU A 36 -2.41 -8.13 -17.02
C LEU A 36 -2.25 -8.38 -18.53
N PRO A 37 -2.30 -7.33 -19.36
CA PRO A 37 -1.97 -7.44 -20.77
C PRO A 37 -0.58 -8.05 -20.98
N LYS A 38 -0.46 -8.99 -21.94
CA LYS A 38 0.79 -9.73 -22.25
C LYS A 38 1.97 -8.83 -22.65
N LYS A 39 1.70 -7.57 -23.01
CA LYS A 39 2.76 -6.59 -23.34
C LYS A 39 3.62 -6.19 -22.14
N TYR A 40 3.16 -6.40 -20.89
CA TYR A 40 3.91 -6.03 -19.71
C TYR A 40 4.81 -7.16 -19.25
N GLN A 41 6.07 -6.81 -18.96
CA GLN A 41 7.11 -7.74 -18.52
C GLN A 41 7.56 -7.49 -17.08
N THR A 42 7.25 -6.31 -16.51
CA THR A 42 7.52 -5.99 -15.11
C THR A 42 6.37 -5.15 -14.55
N LEU A 43 5.95 -5.44 -13.33
CA LEU A 43 5.03 -4.62 -12.54
C LEU A 43 5.70 -4.23 -11.23
N LEU A 44 5.72 -2.92 -10.92
CA LEU A 44 6.22 -2.39 -9.65
C LEU A 44 5.08 -1.80 -8.85
N LEU A 45 4.96 -2.21 -7.58
CA LEU A 45 3.90 -1.78 -6.67
C LEU A 45 4.34 -0.56 -5.89
N LEU A 46 3.55 0.51 -5.93
CA LEU A 46 3.86 1.77 -5.26
C LEU A 46 2.98 1.96 -4.01
N GLY A 47 3.60 2.33 -2.92
CA GLY A 47 2.95 2.72 -1.68
C GLY A 47 3.53 4.02 -1.11
N PRO A 48 2.99 4.51 0.02
CA PRO A 48 3.51 5.68 0.70
C PRO A 48 4.97 5.53 1.12
N ASP A 49 5.78 6.55 0.90
CA ASP A 49 7.11 6.68 1.51
C ASP A 49 6.98 7.34 2.89
N GLU A 50 6.83 6.51 3.90
CA GLU A 50 6.68 6.99 5.29
C GLU A 50 8.04 7.41 5.88
N PRO A 51 8.09 8.45 6.73
CA PRO A 51 6.97 9.26 7.23
C PRO A 51 6.62 10.47 6.33
N HIS A 52 7.33 10.70 5.23
CA HIS A 52 7.25 11.91 4.41
C HIS A 52 5.92 12.06 3.66
N PHE A 53 5.35 10.94 3.22
CA PHE A 53 4.13 10.89 2.40
C PHE A 53 2.99 11.75 2.97
N TRP A 54 2.67 11.59 4.25
CA TRP A 54 1.52 12.26 4.85
C TRP A 54 1.63 13.78 4.83
N HIS A 55 2.82 14.31 5.06
CA HIS A 55 3.06 15.75 4.99
C HIS A 55 2.80 16.29 3.58
N GLN A 56 3.34 15.65 2.55
CA GLN A 56 3.15 16.05 1.16
C GLN A 56 1.68 15.90 0.72
N PHE A 57 1.05 14.79 1.08
CA PHE A 57 -0.36 14.58 0.75
C PHE A 57 -1.28 15.65 1.35
N LYS A 58 -1.06 16.06 2.61
CA LYS A 58 -1.84 17.13 3.26
C LYS A 58 -1.78 18.47 2.52
N LEU A 59 -0.68 18.74 1.84
CA LEU A 59 -0.46 19.98 1.09
C LEU A 59 -0.96 19.88 -0.36
N SER A 60 -1.40 18.71 -0.81
CA SER A 60 -1.84 18.51 -2.18
C SER A 60 -3.16 19.22 -2.50
N PRO A 61 -3.38 19.64 -3.76
CA PRO A 61 -4.63 20.24 -4.18
C PRO A 61 -5.85 19.37 -3.86
N GLU A 62 -5.72 18.06 -4.07
CA GLU A 62 -6.77 17.09 -3.87
C GLU A 62 -7.22 16.99 -2.41
N MET A 63 -6.31 17.18 -1.46
CA MET A 63 -6.65 17.21 -0.03
C MET A 63 -7.24 18.55 0.39
N GLN A 64 -6.89 19.64 -0.28
CA GLN A 64 -7.31 21.00 0.05
C GLN A 64 -8.70 21.36 -0.56
N ASP A 65 -9.08 20.76 -1.68
CA ASP A 65 -10.32 21.09 -2.40
C ASP A 65 -11.60 20.54 -1.73
N ARG A 66 -11.45 19.68 -0.72
CA ARG A 66 -12.52 19.04 0.07
C ARG A 66 -13.49 18.18 -0.76
N GLN A 67 -13.09 17.76 -1.95
CA GLN A 67 -13.87 16.82 -2.75
C GLN A 67 -13.63 15.39 -2.27
N ASN A 68 -14.52 14.47 -2.69
CA ASN A 68 -14.45 13.06 -2.34
C ASN A 68 -13.16 12.40 -2.87
N ASP A 69 -12.75 11.33 -2.22
CA ASP A 69 -11.63 10.45 -2.61
C ASP A 69 -10.30 11.18 -2.86
N PRO A 70 -9.88 12.13 -1.99
CA PRO A 70 -8.71 12.96 -2.25
C PRO A 70 -7.43 12.12 -2.44
N MET A 71 -7.29 11.00 -1.72
CA MET A 71 -6.10 10.16 -1.82
C MET A 71 -6.06 9.36 -3.13
N ASP A 72 -7.20 8.92 -3.63
CA ASP A 72 -7.25 8.20 -4.91
C ASP A 72 -7.03 9.17 -6.08
N ARG A 73 -7.61 10.37 -6.05
CA ARG A 73 -7.35 11.43 -7.02
C ARG A 73 -5.88 11.87 -7.05
N TRP A 74 -5.28 12.07 -5.88
CA TRP A 74 -3.84 12.32 -5.74
C TRP A 74 -3.01 11.20 -6.36
N SER A 75 -3.37 9.95 -6.07
CA SER A 75 -2.67 8.79 -6.62
C SER A 75 -2.74 8.74 -8.14
N VAL A 76 -3.90 9.05 -8.73
CA VAL A 76 -4.07 9.11 -10.21
C VAL A 76 -3.16 10.15 -10.82
N ARG A 77 -3.13 11.36 -10.28
CA ARG A 77 -2.27 12.43 -10.80
C ARG A 77 -0.80 12.10 -10.64
N VAL A 78 -0.35 11.83 -9.43
CA VAL A 78 1.09 11.67 -9.11
C VAL A 78 1.68 10.43 -9.78
N ILE A 79 0.96 9.29 -9.72
CA ILE A 79 1.44 8.06 -10.36
C ILE A 79 1.29 8.16 -11.90
N GLY A 80 0.29 8.89 -12.39
CA GLY A 80 0.14 9.17 -13.81
C GLY A 80 1.32 9.96 -14.36
N GLU A 81 1.69 11.08 -13.74
CA GLU A 81 2.86 11.90 -14.10
C GLU A 81 4.17 11.09 -14.01
N LEU A 82 4.32 10.28 -12.95
CA LEU A 82 5.47 9.39 -12.79
C LEU A 82 5.54 8.32 -13.89
N ALA A 83 4.40 7.74 -14.25
CA ALA A 83 4.30 6.75 -15.31
C ALA A 83 4.68 7.33 -16.68
N GLU A 84 4.21 8.53 -17.01
CA GLU A 84 4.60 9.24 -18.24
C GLU A 84 6.11 9.48 -18.30
N LYS A 85 6.69 10.01 -17.21
CA LYS A 85 8.13 10.25 -17.09
C LYS A 85 8.97 9.00 -17.31
N LEU A 86 8.50 7.85 -16.78
CA LEU A 86 9.21 6.57 -16.82
C LEU A 86 8.81 5.68 -18.02
N HIS A 87 7.95 6.15 -18.92
CA HIS A 87 7.42 5.40 -20.05
C HIS A 87 6.75 4.08 -19.62
N ALA A 88 6.03 4.10 -18.48
CA ALA A 88 5.24 3.02 -17.94
C ALA A 88 3.73 3.29 -18.11
N ASP A 89 2.92 2.27 -17.91
CA ASP A 89 1.47 2.43 -17.83
C ASP A 89 1.04 2.32 -16.34
N PRO A 90 0.24 3.25 -15.79
CA PRO A 90 -0.20 3.19 -14.39
C PRO A 90 -1.35 2.18 -14.22
N VAL A 91 -1.39 1.52 -13.07
CA VAL A 91 -2.48 0.62 -12.66
C VAL A 91 -2.91 0.97 -11.23
N PHE A 92 -4.22 1.06 -10.98
CA PHE A 92 -4.74 1.47 -9.68
C PHE A 92 -5.61 0.40 -9.01
N PRO A 93 -5.56 0.25 -7.67
CA PRO A 93 -6.35 -0.74 -6.94
C PRO A 93 -7.86 -0.43 -6.92
N PHE A 94 -8.23 0.82 -7.15
CA PHE A 94 -9.61 1.31 -7.11
C PHE A 94 -10.25 1.47 -8.50
N SER A 95 -9.51 1.23 -9.59
CA SER A 95 -10.06 1.23 -10.96
C SER A 95 -10.74 -0.10 -11.26
N GLY A 96 -12.03 -0.15 -11.11
CA GLY A 96 -12.80 -1.37 -11.39
C GLY A 96 -14.29 -1.17 -11.28
N PRO A 97 -15.16 -2.16 -11.35
CA PRO A 97 -14.93 -3.58 -11.55
C PRO A 97 -14.51 -3.98 -12.98
N PRO A 98 -13.74 -5.08 -13.19
CA PRO A 98 -13.06 -5.85 -12.14
C PRO A 98 -11.83 -5.14 -11.56
N TYR A 99 -11.67 -5.19 -10.24
CA TYR A 99 -10.52 -4.60 -9.56
C TYR A 99 -9.24 -5.41 -9.78
N ALA A 100 -8.11 -4.70 -9.87
CA ALA A 100 -6.80 -5.32 -9.97
C ALA A 100 -6.44 -6.05 -8.65
N PRO A 101 -5.86 -7.27 -8.72
CA PRO A 101 -5.65 -8.12 -7.55
C PRO A 101 -4.37 -7.74 -6.78
N PHE A 102 -4.29 -6.51 -6.28
CA PHE A 102 -3.11 -5.98 -5.58
C PHE A 102 -2.66 -6.82 -4.39
N PHE A 103 -3.59 -7.46 -3.68
CA PHE A 103 -3.24 -8.37 -2.59
C PHE A 103 -2.38 -9.54 -3.08
N GLN A 104 -2.81 -10.21 -4.15
CA GLN A 104 -2.10 -11.33 -4.76
C GLN A 104 -0.76 -10.88 -5.34
N TRP A 105 -0.73 -9.74 -6.04
CA TRP A 105 0.48 -9.15 -6.59
C TRP A 105 1.51 -8.80 -5.52
N ALA A 106 1.06 -8.28 -4.38
CA ALA A 106 1.93 -7.97 -3.24
C ALA A 106 2.60 -9.24 -2.70
N VAL A 107 1.84 -10.32 -2.52
CA VAL A 107 2.40 -11.62 -2.09
C VAL A 107 3.35 -12.17 -3.14
N GLN A 108 2.98 -12.10 -4.42
CA GLN A 108 3.82 -12.59 -5.53
C GLN A 108 5.15 -11.83 -5.65
N SER A 109 5.20 -10.57 -5.26
CA SER A 109 6.45 -9.79 -5.24
C SER A 109 7.50 -10.35 -4.29
N GLY A 110 7.12 -11.21 -3.33
CA GLY A 110 7.99 -11.75 -2.30
C GLY A 110 8.50 -10.70 -1.30
N ARG A 111 7.86 -9.51 -1.26
CA ARG A 111 8.16 -8.41 -0.31
C ARG A 111 7.03 -8.19 0.68
N ALA A 112 5.86 -8.77 0.41
CA ALA A 112 4.72 -8.80 1.32
C ALA A 112 4.24 -10.23 1.52
N HIS A 113 3.72 -10.51 2.71
CA HIS A 113 3.34 -11.85 3.16
C HIS A 113 1.98 -11.80 3.86
N ILE A 114 1.35 -12.96 4.05
CA ILE A 114 0.13 -13.07 4.84
C ILE A 114 0.53 -13.18 6.32
N SER A 115 0.10 -12.20 7.12
CA SER A 115 0.37 -12.19 8.56
C SER A 115 -0.48 -13.19 9.34
N PRO A 116 -0.18 -13.45 10.63
CA PRO A 116 -0.99 -14.32 11.50
C PRO A 116 -2.44 -13.86 11.69
N ILE A 117 -2.77 -12.61 11.35
CA ILE A 117 -4.13 -12.05 11.39
C ILE A 117 -4.73 -11.88 9.99
N LYS A 118 -4.20 -12.57 8.98
CA LYS A 118 -4.65 -12.59 7.58
C LYS A 118 -4.59 -11.24 6.84
N LEU A 119 -3.99 -10.21 7.42
CA LEU A 119 -3.66 -8.98 6.71
C LEU A 119 -2.31 -9.11 6.01
N LEU A 120 -2.08 -8.31 4.96
CA LEU A 120 -0.76 -8.17 4.39
C LEU A 120 0.21 -7.57 5.41
N VAL A 121 1.41 -8.13 5.47
CA VAL A 121 2.56 -7.58 6.19
C VAL A 121 3.71 -7.44 5.21
N HIS A 122 4.33 -6.27 5.17
CA HIS A 122 5.48 -5.99 4.31
C HIS A 122 6.78 -6.00 5.12
N ASN A 123 7.88 -6.41 4.50
CA ASN A 123 9.18 -6.48 5.18
C ASN A 123 9.67 -5.14 5.73
N GLU A 124 9.25 -4.02 5.16
CA GLU A 124 9.59 -2.67 5.64
C GLU A 124 8.36 -1.98 6.26
N ALA A 125 7.22 -1.96 5.57
CA ALA A 125 6.02 -1.23 6.00
C ALA A 125 5.17 -1.96 7.05
N GLY A 126 5.56 -3.15 7.48
CA GLY A 126 4.81 -3.92 8.47
C GLY A 126 3.34 -4.11 8.07
N LEU A 127 2.45 -4.07 9.05
CA LEU A 127 0.99 -4.15 8.84
C LEU A 127 0.37 -2.82 8.35
N PHE A 128 1.15 -1.75 8.23
CA PHE A 128 0.68 -0.49 7.63
C PHE A 128 0.85 -0.43 6.12
N VAL A 129 1.35 -1.50 5.51
CA VAL A 129 1.46 -1.56 4.05
C VAL A 129 0.13 -1.21 3.38
N SER A 130 0.23 -0.33 2.40
CA SER A 130 -0.88 0.03 1.51
C SER A 130 -0.31 0.37 0.13
N PHE A 131 -1.10 0.12 -0.91
CA PHE A 131 -0.68 0.41 -2.27
C PHE A 131 -1.54 1.55 -2.83
N ARG A 132 -0.87 2.51 -3.49
CA ARG A 132 -1.54 3.63 -4.16
C ARG A 132 -1.71 3.40 -5.65
N GLY A 133 -0.89 2.54 -6.21
CA GLY A 133 -0.92 2.15 -7.60
C GLY A 133 0.26 1.24 -7.93
N ALA A 134 0.44 0.99 -9.22
CA ALA A 134 1.57 0.25 -9.76
C ALA A 134 2.02 0.85 -11.10
N LEU A 135 3.27 0.60 -11.48
CA LEU A 135 3.83 0.92 -12.77
C LEU A 135 4.04 -0.37 -13.57
N ALA A 136 3.44 -0.45 -14.75
CA ALA A 136 3.55 -1.59 -15.65
C ALA A 136 4.50 -1.26 -16.81
N PHE A 137 5.61 -1.97 -16.89
CA PHE A 137 6.65 -1.78 -17.90
C PHE A 137 6.58 -2.83 -19.00
N LYS A 138 6.80 -2.40 -20.26
CA LYS A 138 6.84 -3.28 -21.44
C LYS A 138 8.17 -4.02 -21.62
N HIS A 139 9.12 -3.79 -20.72
CA HIS A 139 10.42 -4.45 -20.71
C HIS A 139 10.71 -5.07 -19.36
N LYS A 140 11.63 -6.03 -19.33
CA LYS A 140 12.07 -6.69 -18.10
C LYS A 140 13.06 -5.79 -17.37
N ILE A 141 12.77 -5.53 -16.08
CA ILE A 141 13.63 -4.81 -15.13
C ILE A 141 14.16 -5.84 -14.15
N GLU A 142 15.42 -5.78 -13.82
CA GLU A 142 16.00 -6.60 -12.77
C GLU A 142 15.42 -6.18 -11.41
N LEU A 143 14.94 -7.15 -10.64
CA LEU A 143 14.26 -6.90 -9.37
C LEU A 143 15.10 -7.41 -8.21
N PRO A 144 15.04 -6.74 -7.05
CA PRO A 144 15.64 -7.27 -5.82
C PRO A 144 15.06 -8.64 -5.47
N PRO A 145 15.87 -9.54 -4.87
CA PRO A 145 15.39 -10.87 -4.49
C PRO A 145 14.26 -10.81 -3.47
N PRO A 146 13.39 -11.83 -3.44
CA PRO A 146 12.36 -11.93 -2.41
C PRO A 146 13.00 -12.06 -1.02
N LEU A 147 12.25 -11.61 0.01
CA LEU A 147 12.66 -11.73 1.40
C LEU A 147 11.79 -12.75 2.14
N PRO A 148 12.31 -13.41 3.19
CA PRO A 148 11.50 -14.28 4.03
C PRO A 148 10.40 -13.51 4.76
N SER A 149 9.36 -14.22 5.19
CA SER A 149 8.28 -13.61 5.97
C SER A 149 8.81 -13.02 7.27
N PRO A 150 8.52 -11.75 7.57
CA PRO A 150 8.95 -11.13 8.82
C PRO A 150 8.20 -11.67 10.05
N CYS A 151 7.18 -12.51 9.83
CA CYS A 151 6.41 -13.12 10.92
C CYS A 151 6.99 -14.46 11.40
N SER A 152 7.99 -15.03 10.73
CA SER A 152 8.49 -16.38 11.03
C SER A 152 9.06 -16.52 12.45
N GLU A 153 9.72 -15.47 12.96
CA GLU A 153 10.32 -15.45 14.29
C GLU A 153 9.65 -14.40 15.22
N CYS A 154 8.51 -13.84 14.78
CA CYS A 154 7.80 -12.80 15.51
C CYS A 154 6.85 -13.42 16.54
N SER A 155 6.82 -12.88 17.78
CA SER A 155 5.86 -13.26 18.82
C SER A 155 4.39 -12.96 18.47
N ALA A 156 4.14 -12.35 17.32
CA ALA A 156 2.82 -12.01 16.79
C ALA A 156 1.91 -11.19 17.73
N PRO A 157 2.40 -10.06 18.30
CA PRO A 157 1.60 -9.25 19.23
C PRO A 157 0.32 -8.68 18.59
N CYS A 158 0.23 -8.68 17.27
CA CYS A 158 -0.96 -8.27 16.53
C CYS A 158 -2.19 -9.15 16.81
N ARG A 159 -2.01 -10.44 17.20
CA ARG A 159 -3.11 -11.36 17.48
C ARG A 159 -3.96 -10.94 18.67
N SER A 160 -3.33 -10.41 19.73
CA SER A 160 -3.99 -10.04 20.99
C SER A 160 -4.28 -8.55 21.12
N ALA A 161 -3.80 -7.72 20.20
CA ALA A 161 -3.89 -6.26 20.33
C ALA A 161 -5.26 -5.68 19.95
N CYS A 162 -6.13 -6.44 19.27
CA CYS A 162 -7.45 -5.94 18.87
C CYS A 162 -8.38 -5.90 20.10
N PRO A 163 -8.94 -4.72 20.49
CA PRO A 163 -9.77 -4.59 21.67
C PRO A 163 -11.10 -5.33 21.60
N VAL A 164 -11.52 -5.74 20.42
CA VAL A 164 -12.77 -6.50 20.17
C VAL A 164 -12.51 -7.85 19.52
N ALA A 165 -11.26 -8.32 19.54
CA ALA A 165 -10.86 -9.60 18.97
C ALA A 165 -11.38 -9.85 17.53
N ALA A 166 -11.43 -8.79 16.71
CA ALA A 166 -11.95 -8.86 15.34
C ALA A 166 -11.09 -9.72 14.36
N PHE A 167 -9.98 -10.27 14.84
CA PHE A 167 -9.09 -11.15 14.08
C PHE A 167 -8.98 -12.48 14.85
N ASP A 168 -9.64 -13.52 14.37
CA ASP A 168 -9.60 -14.87 14.95
C ASP A 168 -8.46 -15.75 14.38
N GLY A 169 -7.73 -15.25 13.39
CA GLY A 169 -6.69 -15.99 12.67
C GLY A 169 -7.18 -16.67 11.39
N GLU A 170 -8.48 -16.78 11.20
CA GLU A 170 -9.12 -17.33 9.98
C GLU A 170 -9.82 -16.24 9.17
N SER A 171 -10.50 -15.32 9.86
CA SER A 171 -11.30 -14.26 9.27
C SER A 171 -11.07 -12.89 9.92
N TYR A 172 -11.69 -11.88 9.32
CA TYR A 172 -11.75 -10.53 9.87
C TYR A 172 -13.21 -10.11 10.06
N ASP A 173 -13.63 -9.95 11.32
CA ASP A 173 -14.94 -9.40 11.67
C ASP A 173 -14.95 -7.88 11.51
N ALA A 174 -15.23 -7.45 10.28
CA ALA A 174 -15.33 -6.03 9.93
C ALA A 174 -16.52 -5.35 10.63
N HIS A 175 -17.58 -6.10 10.96
CA HIS A 175 -18.77 -5.55 11.63
C HIS A 175 -18.44 -5.12 13.06
N SER A 176 -17.91 -6.03 13.87
CA SER A 176 -17.48 -5.72 15.24
C SER A 176 -16.41 -4.63 15.29
N CYS A 177 -15.47 -4.64 14.32
CA CYS A 177 -14.48 -3.58 14.21
C CYS A 177 -15.11 -2.21 13.94
N ARG A 178 -16.03 -2.09 12.97
CA ARG A 178 -16.73 -0.83 12.65
C ARG A 178 -17.57 -0.34 13.85
N ALA A 179 -18.32 -1.22 14.48
CA ALA A 179 -19.09 -0.88 15.68
C ALA A 179 -18.20 -0.29 16.78
N HIS A 180 -17.03 -0.91 17.04
CA HIS A 180 -16.07 -0.39 18.01
C HIS A 180 -15.49 0.96 17.61
N VAL A 181 -15.06 1.14 16.34
CA VAL A 181 -14.45 2.38 15.87
C VAL A 181 -15.44 3.54 15.89
N SER A 182 -16.76 3.28 15.75
CA SER A 182 -17.82 4.28 15.83
C SER A 182 -18.10 4.79 17.24
N MET A 183 -17.59 4.13 18.29
CA MET A 183 -17.78 4.55 19.69
C MET A 183 -16.94 5.79 20.01
N ILE A 184 -17.42 6.63 20.93
CA ILE A 184 -16.71 7.84 21.40
C ILE A 184 -15.33 7.50 21.97
N ASP A 185 -15.24 6.42 22.72
CA ASP A 185 -13.95 5.86 23.22
C ASP A 185 -13.66 4.50 22.55
N SER A 186 -13.06 4.55 21.40
CA SER A 186 -12.64 3.39 20.61
C SER A 186 -11.23 2.90 21.00
N LYS A 187 -10.79 3.07 22.25
CA LYS A 187 -9.43 2.75 22.72
C LYS A 187 -8.32 3.26 21.77
N GLY A 188 -8.57 4.44 21.18
CA GLY A 188 -7.66 5.10 20.27
C GLY A 188 -7.61 4.54 18.84
N CYS A 189 -8.44 3.55 18.48
CA CYS A 189 -8.45 3.00 17.11
C CYS A 189 -8.83 4.05 16.07
N LEU A 190 -9.84 4.89 16.34
CA LEU A 190 -10.22 5.97 15.42
C LEU A 190 -9.12 7.03 15.27
N LYS A 191 -8.46 7.40 16.37
CA LYS A 191 -7.48 8.51 16.41
C LYS A 191 -6.08 8.10 15.98
N ASN A 192 -5.66 6.86 16.29
CA ASN A 192 -4.28 6.41 16.11
C ASN A 192 -4.16 5.24 15.13
N GLY A 193 -5.26 4.80 14.53
CA GLY A 193 -5.29 3.64 13.65
C GLY A 193 -5.48 2.31 14.38
N CYS A 194 -5.67 1.25 13.62
CA CYS A 194 -5.92 -0.11 14.11
C CYS A 194 -4.87 -0.57 15.13
N ALA A 195 -5.31 -0.99 16.31
CA ALA A 195 -4.42 -1.45 17.39
C ALA A 195 -3.57 -2.66 16.98
N ALA A 196 -4.15 -3.62 16.24
CA ALA A 196 -3.43 -4.77 15.73
C ALA A 196 -2.30 -4.37 14.75
N ARG A 197 -2.55 -3.40 13.85
CA ARG A 197 -1.53 -2.89 12.94
C ARG A 197 -0.42 -2.16 13.68
N ARG A 198 -0.74 -1.35 14.70
CA ARG A 198 0.21 -0.62 15.55
C ARG A 198 1.05 -1.56 16.42
N ALA A 199 0.53 -2.73 16.78
CA ALA A 199 1.26 -3.70 17.58
C ALA A 199 2.41 -4.40 16.82
N CYS A 200 2.38 -4.39 15.47
CA CYS A 200 3.43 -4.98 14.65
C CYS A 200 4.77 -4.27 14.89
N PRO A 201 5.85 -5.00 15.23
CA PRO A 201 7.17 -4.40 15.44
C PRO A 201 7.65 -3.56 14.24
N LEU A 202 7.47 -4.06 13.01
CA LEU A 202 7.85 -3.31 11.80
C LEU A 202 7.01 -2.05 11.60
N SER A 203 5.72 -2.12 11.91
CA SER A 203 4.85 -0.93 11.82
C SER A 203 5.27 0.20 12.76
N LYS A 204 5.88 -0.13 13.89
CA LYS A 204 6.39 0.87 14.85
C LYS A 204 7.60 1.64 14.31
N LEU A 205 8.38 1.03 13.40
CA LEU A 205 9.58 1.65 12.82
C LEU A 205 9.24 2.67 11.74
N LEU A 206 8.01 2.70 11.23
CA LEU A 206 7.61 3.60 10.15
C LEU A 206 7.42 5.06 10.58
N GLU A 207 7.33 5.33 11.87
CA GLU A 207 7.03 6.67 12.41
C GLU A 207 5.79 7.32 11.76
N ARG A 208 4.82 6.47 11.38
CA ARG A 208 3.61 6.90 10.69
C ARG A 208 2.80 7.87 11.53
N ALA A 209 2.45 9.02 10.95
CA ALA A 209 1.66 10.04 11.61
C ALA A 209 0.30 9.50 12.09
N PRO A 210 -0.10 9.73 13.36
CA PRO A 210 -1.42 9.32 13.86
C PRO A 210 -2.59 9.88 13.03
N GLU A 211 -2.47 11.10 12.54
CA GLU A 211 -3.50 11.74 11.69
C GLU A 211 -3.73 10.99 10.38
N GLN A 212 -2.67 10.43 9.78
CA GLN A 212 -2.78 9.59 8.59
C GLN A 212 -3.55 8.31 8.89
N SER A 213 -3.24 7.68 10.01
CA SER A 213 -3.96 6.48 10.46
C SER A 213 -5.42 6.80 10.77
N ALA A 214 -5.70 7.95 11.41
CA ALA A 214 -7.05 8.43 11.66
C ALA A 214 -7.82 8.72 10.37
N PHE A 215 -7.17 9.28 9.34
CA PHE A 215 -7.77 9.50 8.03
C PHE A 215 -8.28 8.18 7.42
N HIS A 216 -7.46 7.15 7.40
CA HIS A 216 -7.86 5.83 6.91
C HIS A 216 -8.96 5.16 7.76
N MET A 217 -8.92 5.35 9.08
CA MET A 217 -9.96 4.80 9.95
C MET A 217 -11.31 5.50 9.77
N ARG A 218 -11.33 6.80 9.49
CA ARG A 218 -12.56 7.51 9.12
C ARG A 218 -13.13 6.98 7.80
N ALA A 219 -12.29 6.85 6.75
CA ALA A 219 -12.72 6.29 5.47
C ALA A 219 -13.24 4.84 5.54
N PHE A 220 -12.92 4.10 6.62
CA PHE A 220 -13.45 2.77 6.88
C PHE A 220 -14.89 2.79 7.44
N LEU A 221 -15.34 3.91 7.99
CA LEU A 221 -16.70 4.07 8.52
C LEU A 221 -17.70 4.36 7.40
N PRO A 222 -18.95 3.85 7.49
CA PRO A 222 -19.99 4.17 6.51
C PRO A 222 -20.33 5.67 6.51
N GLY A 223 -20.55 6.25 5.33
CA GLY A 223 -21.03 7.62 5.17
C GLY A 223 -19.98 8.72 5.39
N THR A 224 -18.70 8.41 5.35
CA THR A 224 -17.59 9.36 5.49
C THR A 224 -16.82 9.62 4.18
N SER A 225 -17.36 9.16 3.04
CA SER A 225 -16.84 9.43 1.69
C SER A 225 -17.34 10.75 1.17
#